data_0e0342f04474c1816a037d8d792ac619
#
_entry.id   0e0342f04474c1816a037d8d792ac619
#
_cell.length_a   1.000
_cell.length_b   1.000
_cell.length_c   1.000
_cell.angle_alpha   90.00
_cell.angle_beta   90.00
_cell.angle_gamma   90.00
#
_symmetry.space_group_name_H-M   'P 1'
#
loop_
_entity.id
_entity.type
_entity.pdbx_description
1 polymer ?
#
loop_
_entity_poly.entity_id
_entity_poly.type
_entity_poly.pdbx_seq_one_letter_code
_entity_poly.pdbx_strand_id
1 'polypeptide(L)'
;MLRQVVISCLIALAVLPAAARTRPHYGGTLRIEVEGDPWKVPDGIAWSLVHDGLTRMDSNGTAIPALAVRWETQNDNHRWQFWLRPNVQFHSGWPLKPSTVVLSLSGSCRADAGCPWTTVHAVGTSIVFTSDSPMPNLPALLSGNGYLIGQAESEEGKALPGSVGTGPFHFVGLQNGAETFEANEGSWQGRPFVDKIEIFSHKSIHDQWLDLSVGRADIVEVPAEQLRVAQQQHLTLLTSPPVTLLALAVADSSLLSNPNIRGAIALAVDRSALSNVIFQKQGEVTASLLPSALTGYSFLFPIERDLNKAHEMRGGLATPALTLAADNSATMQLAAQRLALNLHEAGFNVQVANAATAQHKDLALIQLTLASSQPQSSLESMLRSVGVSTPVIENTPAGLYKTEHEFLETHTLIPLLYLPRAYAVSGRVRDLRLSASGSPLLADVSLQDAQ
;
A
#
# COMPACT_ATOMS: atom_id res chain seq x y z
N MET A 1 11.69 47.93 66.92
CA MET A 1 10.77 48.39 65.85
C MET A 1 11.11 47.59 64.59
N LEU A 2 10.39 46.51 64.41
CA LEU A 2 10.61 45.60 63.30
C LEU A 2 9.63 45.96 62.16
N ARG A 3 10.15 46.36 60.99
CA ARG A 3 9.35 46.59 59.79
C ARG A 3 9.23 45.24 59.04
N GLN A 4 8.05 44.64 59.06
CA GLN A 4 7.70 43.55 58.21
C GLN A 4 7.48 44.03 56.77
N VAL A 5 8.27 43.55 55.83
CA VAL A 5 8.07 43.69 54.38
C VAL A 5 7.26 42.51 53.93
N VAL A 6 6.01 42.73 53.53
CA VAL A 6 5.15 41.73 52.87
C VAL A 6 5.47 41.78 51.40
N ILE A 7 6.10 40.72 50.89
CA ILE A 7 6.30 40.50 49.47
C ILE A 7 5.08 39.73 48.95
N SER A 8 4.21 40.43 48.25
CA SER A 8 3.11 39.83 47.48
C SER A 8 3.65 39.24 46.16
N CYS A 9 3.83 37.93 46.13
CA CYS A 9 4.05 37.20 44.87
C CYS A 9 2.74 37.19 44.06
N LEU A 10 2.65 38.01 43.02
CA LEU A 10 1.64 37.86 41.95
C LEU A 10 2.06 36.69 41.08
N ILE A 11 1.42 35.54 41.27
CA ILE A 11 1.51 34.43 40.32
C ILE A 11 0.63 34.78 39.13
N ALA A 12 1.23 35.28 38.05
CA ALA A 12 0.58 35.40 36.74
C ALA A 12 0.35 33.98 36.19
N LEU A 13 -0.86 33.48 36.35
CA LEU A 13 -1.30 32.26 35.65
C LEU A 13 -1.35 32.60 34.15
N ALA A 14 -0.31 32.20 33.42
CA ALA A 14 -0.34 32.21 31.96
C ALA A 14 -1.36 31.16 31.51
N VAL A 15 -2.57 31.62 31.24
CA VAL A 15 -3.59 30.84 30.53
C VAL A 15 -3.07 30.69 29.10
N LEU A 16 -2.34 29.62 28.83
CA LEU A 16 -2.09 29.20 27.44
C LEU A 16 -3.48 28.96 26.84
N PRO A 17 -3.83 29.60 25.72
CA PRO A 17 -5.04 29.22 25.00
C PRO A 17 -4.88 27.77 24.61
N ALA A 18 -5.56 26.84 25.28
CA ALA A 18 -5.79 25.53 24.77
C ALA A 18 -6.49 25.78 23.42
N ALA A 19 -5.78 25.52 22.32
CA ALA A 19 -6.39 25.54 21.01
C ALA A 19 -7.57 24.57 21.09
N ALA A 20 -8.78 25.11 21.28
CA ALA A 20 -9.99 24.32 21.29
C ALA A 20 -10.04 23.67 19.91
N ARG A 21 -9.76 22.36 19.84
CA ARG A 21 -10.02 21.59 18.63
C ARG A 21 -11.49 21.80 18.35
N THR A 22 -11.81 22.51 17.28
CA THR A 22 -13.17 22.64 16.80
C THR A 22 -13.72 21.23 16.62
N ARG A 23 -14.93 20.97 17.13
CA ARG A 23 -15.55 19.66 16.95
C ARG A 23 -15.68 19.42 15.44
N PRO A 24 -15.40 18.19 14.97
CA PRO A 24 -15.61 17.86 13.56
C PRO A 24 -17.03 18.19 13.15
N HIS A 25 -17.18 18.88 12.01
CA HIS A 25 -18.49 19.17 11.44
C HIS A 25 -18.90 18.03 10.53
N TYR A 26 -20.17 17.65 10.60
CA TYR A 26 -20.76 16.74 9.62
C TYR A 26 -21.15 17.54 8.38
N GLY A 27 -20.92 16.94 7.21
CA GLY A 27 -21.37 17.49 5.95
C GLY A 27 -20.28 17.75 4.94
N GLY A 28 -20.69 18.09 3.74
CA GLY A 28 -19.84 18.50 2.63
C GLY A 28 -19.32 17.35 1.78
N THR A 29 -18.70 17.77 0.67
CA THR A 29 -18.09 16.86 -0.32
C THR A 29 -16.58 16.98 -0.29
N LEU A 30 -15.90 15.86 -0.11
CA LEU A 30 -14.45 15.73 -0.23
C LEU A 30 -14.10 15.33 -1.67
N ARG A 31 -13.28 16.12 -2.35
CA ARG A 31 -12.86 15.88 -3.73
C ARG A 31 -11.42 15.41 -3.78
N ILE A 32 -11.22 14.24 -4.36
CA ILE A 32 -9.92 13.59 -4.47
C ILE A 32 -9.60 13.42 -5.94
N GLU A 33 -8.39 13.74 -6.34
CA GLU A 33 -7.92 13.49 -7.70
C GLU A 33 -6.72 12.56 -7.68
N VAL A 34 -6.73 11.57 -8.59
CA VAL A 34 -5.69 10.55 -8.71
C VAL A 34 -5.31 10.34 -10.18
N GLU A 35 -4.05 9.98 -10.45
CA GLU A 35 -3.59 9.63 -11.79
C GLU A 35 -4.05 8.21 -12.19
N GLY A 36 -4.07 7.29 -11.23
CA GLY A 36 -4.40 5.90 -11.44
C GLY A 36 -5.89 5.57 -11.31
N ASP A 37 -6.19 4.28 -11.43
CA ASP A 37 -7.51 3.71 -11.16
C ASP A 37 -7.69 3.55 -9.63
N PRO A 38 -8.71 4.18 -9.01
CA PRO A 38 -8.95 4.09 -7.57
C PRO A 38 -9.39 2.69 -7.10
N TRP A 39 -9.77 1.80 -8.02
CA TRP A 39 -10.09 0.40 -7.75
C TRP A 39 -8.94 -0.58 -8.02
N LYS A 40 -7.77 -0.10 -8.42
CA LYS A 40 -6.63 -0.96 -8.70
C LYS A 40 -6.18 -1.72 -7.45
N VAL A 41 -6.17 -3.04 -7.52
CA VAL A 41 -5.66 -3.92 -6.45
C VAL A 41 -4.13 -3.97 -6.53
N PRO A 42 -3.40 -3.92 -5.40
CA PRO A 42 -3.90 -3.86 -4.01
C PRO A 42 -4.07 -2.43 -3.45
N ASP A 43 -3.66 -1.39 -4.16
CA ASP A 43 -3.42 -0.06 -3.59
C ASP A 43 -4.55 0.96 -3.82
N GLY A 44 -5.63 0.56 -4.49
CA GLY A 44 -6.76 1.44 -4.78
C GLY A 44 -7.48 1.94 -3.53
N ILE A 45 -7.69 3.26 -3.43
CA ILE A 45 -8.31 3.89 -2.27
C ILE A 45 -9.81 3.59 -2.14
N ALA A 46 -10.48 3.25 -3.25
CA ALA A 46 -11.92 2.98 -3.28
C ALA A 46 -12.32 1.73 -2.46
N TRP A 47 -11.44 0.72 -2.43
CA TRP A 47 -11.71 -0.52 -1.69
C TRP A 47 -11.96 -0.27 -0.20
N SER A 48 -11.11 0.56 0.43
CA SER A 48 -11.22 0.88 1.86
C SER A 48 -12.40 1.79 2.21
N LEU A 49 -13.01 2.45 1.23
CA LEU A 49 -14.24 3.21 1.43
C LEU A 49 -15.46 2.30 1.54
N VAL A 50 -15.46 1.23 0.74
CA VAL A 50 -16.65 0.38 0.56
C VAL A 50 -16.59 -0.88 1.40
N HIS A 51 -15.40 -1.40 1.69
CA HIS A 51 -15.23 -2.71 2.33
C HIS A 51 -14.41 -2.62 3.61
N ASP A 52 -14.66 -3.55 4.53
CA ASP A 52 -13.85 -3.78 5.72
C ASP A 52 -13.23 -5.17 5.69
N GLY A 53 -12.08 -5.33 6.35
CA GLY A 53 -11.48 -6.63 6.66
C GLY A 53 -12.05 -7.25 7.94
N LEU A 54 -11.73 -8.50 8.21
CA LEU A 54 -11.99 -9.10 9.52
C LEU A 54 -11.24 -8.38 10.64
N THR A 55 -10.05 -7.91 10.32
CA THR A 55 -9.15 -7.14 11.18
C THR A 55 -8.74 -5.86 10.47
N ARG A 56 -8.14 -4.93 11.17
CA ARG A 56 -7.45 -3.75 10.63
C ARG A 56 -6.14 -3.55 11.35
N MET A 57 -5.22 -2.79 10.78
CA MET A 57 -3.95 -2.45 11.44
C MET A 57 -4.10 -1.13 12.20
N ASP A 58 -3.51 -1.06 13.39
CA ASP A 58 -3.31 0.22 14.08
C ASP A 58 -2.05 0.94 13.54
N SER A 59 -1.74 2.11 14.11
CA SER A 59 -0.56 2.90 13.74
C SER A 59 0.77 2.21 14.05
N ASN A 60 0.76 1.20 14.94
CA ASN A 60 1.95 0.44 15.33
C ASN A 60 2.09 -0.86 14.50
N GLY A 61 1.17 -1.09 13.56
CA GLY A 61 1.14 -2.29 12.75
C GLY A 61 0.67 -3.54 13.48
N THR A 62 -0.07 -3.36 14.57
CA THR A 62 -0.72 -4.47 15.27
C THR A 62 -2.12 -4.68 14.71
N ALA A 63 -2.49 -5.93 14.47
CA ALA A 63 -3.84 -6.26 14.06
C ALA A 63 -4.82 -6.01 15.22
N ILE A 64 -5.84 -5.20 14.94
CA ILE A 64 -6.90 -4.86 15.90
C ILE A 64 -8.27 -5.25 15.34
N PRO A 65 -9.29 -5.40 16.21
CA PRO A 65 -10.65 -5.76 15.80
C PRO A 65 -11.24 -4.83 14.74
N ALA A 66 -11.91 -5.44 13.73
CA ALA A 66 -12.75 -4.77 12.76
C ALA A 66 -14.10 -5.53 12.65
N LEU A 67 -14.37 -6.23 11.55
CA LEU A 67 -15.57 -7.08 11.46
C LEU A 67 -15.52 -8.29 12.40
N ALA A 68 -14.33 -8.76 12.77
CA ALA A 68 -14.16 -9.66 13.90
C ALA A 68 -13.91 -8.85 15.18
N VAL A 69 -14.58 -9.20 16.28
CA VAL A 69 -14.40 -8.54 17.59
C VAL A 69 -13.26 -9.15 18.40
N ARG A 70 -12.91 -10.40 18.13
CA ARG A 70 -11.82 -11.16 18.73
C ARG A 70 -11.46 -12.36 17.89
N TRP A 71 -10.29 -12.92 18.15
CA TRP A 71 -9.83 -14.18 17.55
C TRP A 71 -8.97 -14.97 18.52
N GLU A 72 -8.85 -16.25 18.26
CA GLU A 72 -8.02 -17.18 19.03
C GLU A 72 -7.33 -18.15 18.08
N THR A 73 -6.13 -18.58 18.42
CA THR A 73 -5.39 -19.60 17.69
C THR A 73 -5.25 -20.88 18.49
N GLN A 74 -5.13 -22.00 17.82
CA GLN A 74 -4.92 -23.33 18.36
C GLN A 74 -3.93 -24.10 17.48
N ASN A 75 -3.37 -25.20 18.02
CA ASN A 75 -2.47 -26.09 17.31
C ASN A 75 -1.30 -25.34 16.63
N ASP A 76 -0.56 -24.57 17.40
CA ASP A 76 0.61 -23.80 16.92
C ASP A 76 0.33 -23.00 15.63
N ASN A 77 -0.79 -22.25 15.63
CA ASN A 77 -1.26 -21.43 14.52
C ASN A 77 -1.76 -22.19 13.26
N HIS A 78 -2.02 -23.48 13.35
CA HIS A 78 -2.66 -24.24 12.26
C HIS A 78 -4.17 -24.03 12.21
N ARG A 79 -4.78 -23.57 13.30
CA ARG A 79 -6.22 -23.32 13.40
C ARG A 79 -6.47 -21.97 14.05
N TRP A 80 -7.25 -21.12 13.36
CA TRP A 80 -7.70 -19.82 13.86
C TRP A 80 -9.22 -19.77 13.88
N GLN A 81 -9.79 -19.08 14.89
CA GLN A 81 -11.21 -18.80 14.99
C GLN A 81 -11.44 -17.31 15.23
N PHE A 82 -12.28 -16.68 14.41
CA PHE A 82 -12.64 -15.26 14.44
C PHE A 82 -14.11 -15.12 14.72
N TRP A 83 -14.51 -14.39 15.77
CA TRP A 83 -15.91 -14.12 16.11
C TRP A 83 -16.35 -12.82 15.49
N LEU A 84 -17.43 -12.87 14.72
CA LEU A 84 -17.94 -11.69 14.02
C LEU A 84 -18.62 -10.72 14.97
N ARG A 85 -18.53 -9.44 14.62
CA ARG A 85 -19.25 -8.35 15.26
C ARG A 85 -20.75 -8.53 15.03
N PRO A 86 -21.60 -8.46 16.09
CA PRO A 86 -23.05 -8.52 15.92
C PRO A 86 -23.57 -7.24 15.26
N ASN A 87 -24.75 -7.34 14.62
CA ASN A 87 -25.50 -6.22 14.06
C ASN A 87 -24.79 -5.41 12.97
N VAL A 88 -23.74 -5.95 12.32
CA VAL A 88 -23.17 -5.36 11.12
C VAL A 88 -24.07 -5.67 9.93
N GLN A 89 -24.29 -4.66 9.08
CA GLN A 89 -25.04 -4.80 7.84
C GLN A 89 -24.16 -4.40 6.65
N PHE A 90 -24.38 -5.05 5.53
CA PHE A 90 -23.87 -4.61 4.25
C PHE A 90 -24.63 -3.36 3.78
N HIS A 91 -24.07 -2.65 2.82
CA HIS A 91 -24.73 -1.50 2.18
C HIS A 91 -26.09 -1.83 1.57
N SER A 92 -26.35 -3.09 1.25
CA SER A 92 -27.65 -3.60 0.80
C SER A 92 -28.70 -3.70 1.91
N GLY A 93 -28.34 -3.44 3.18
CA GLY A 93 -29.17 -3.66 4.36
C GLY A 93 -29.14 -5.10 4.91
N TRP A 94 -28.39 -6.00 4.27
CA TRP A 94 -28.29 -7.40 4.69
C TRP A 94 -27.36 -7.57 5.88
N PRO A 95 -27.69 -8.46 6.83
CA PRO A 95 -26.82 -8.72 7.95
C PRO A 95 -25.55 -9.47 7.50
N LEU A 96 -24.42 -9.10 8.07
CA LEU A 96 -23.15 -9.82 7.91
C LEU A 96 -23.28 -11.19 8.57
N LYS A 97 -23.25 -12.25 7.77
CA LYS A 97 -23.32 -13.66 8.24
C LYS A 97 -21.96 -14.35 8.03
N PRO A 98 -21.57 -15.31 8.90
CA PRO A 98 -20.35 -16.09 8.71
C PRO A 98 -20.27 -16.77 7.33
N SER A 99 -21.38 -17.25 6.79
CA SER A 99 -21.42 -17.86 5.45
C SER A 99 -21.06 -16.88 4.33
N THR A 100 -21.51 -15.62 4.43
CA THR A 100 -21.17 -14.58 3.44
C THR A 100 -19.68 -14.23 3.49
N VAL A 101 -19.10 -14.18 4.70
CA VAL A 101 -17.66 -13.93 4.86
C VAL A 101 -16.83 -15.08 4.27
N VAL A 102 -17.25 -16.34 4.52
CA VAL A 102 -16.58 -17.52 3.94
C VAL A 102 -16.63 -17.47 2.40
N LEU A 103 -17.77 -17.12 1.83
CA LEU A 103 -17.93 -17.00 0.38
C LEU A 103 -17.01 -15.90 -0.19
N SER A 104 -16.99 -14.72 0.44
CA SER A 104 -16.12 -13.61 0.05
C SER A 104 -14.64 -13.99 0.08
N LEU A 105 -14.18 -14.60 1.17
CA LEU A 105 -12.78 -15.01 1.32
C LEU A 105 -12.37 -16.15 0.38
N SER A 106 -13.30 -17.04 0.05
CA SER A 106 -13.04 -18.10 -0.94
C SER A 106 -12.80 -17.53 -2.34
N GLY A 107 -13.46 -16.41 -2.68
CA GLY A 107 -13.25 -15.69 -3.94
C GLY A 107 -11.96 -14.84 -3.97
N SER A 108 -11.42 -14.49 -2.80
CA SER A 108 -10.23 -13.63 -2.69
C SER A 108 -8.90 -14.36 -2.91
N CYS A 109 -8.91 -15.68 -2.94
CA CYS A 109 -7.70 -16.48 -3.16
C CYS A 109 -7.30 -16.45 -4.63
N ARG A 110 -6.10 -16.00 -4.93
CA ARG A 110 -5.56 -16.04 -6.30
C ARG A 110 -5.21 -17.47 -6.69
N ALA A 111 -5.58 -17.86 -7.91
CA ALA A 111 -5.37 -19.20 -8.42
C ALA A 111 -3.87 -19.59 -8.53
N ASP A 112 -3.01 -18.59 -8.75
CA ASP A 112 -1.56 -18.75 -8.95
C ASP A 112 -0.75 -18.70 -7.65
N ALA A 113 -1.22 -17.99 -6.62
CA ALA A 113 -0.55 -17.86 -5.33
C ALA A 113 -1.18 -18.72 -4.22
N GLY A 114 -2.36 -19.30 -4.46
CA GLY A 114 -3.11 -20.09 -3.50
C GLY A 114 -3.67 -19.29 -2.31
N CYS A 115 -4.42 -19.99 -1.46
CA CYS A 115 -4.85 -19.46 -0.16
C CYS A 115 -3.78 -19.72 0.91
N PRO A 116 -3.62 -18.81 1.89
CA PRO A 116 -2.77 -19.07 3.05
C PRO A 116 -3.36 -20.11 4.01
N TRP A 117 -4.60 -20.53 3.76
CA TRP A 117 -5.31 -21.58 4.51
C TRP A 117 -5.76 -22.71 3.59
N THR A 118 -5.87 -23.92 4.15
CA THR A 118 -6.41 -25.10 3.45
C THR A 118 -7.93 -25.05 3.42
N THR A 119 -8.57 -24.68 4.55
CA THR A 119 -10.03 -24.54 4.63
C THR A 119 -10.46 -23.29 5.38
N VAL A 120 -11.61 -22.75 4.99
CA VAL A 120 -12.33 -21.72 5.74
C VAL A 120 -13.80 -22.11 5.81
N HIS A 121 -14.38 -22.09 7.02
CA HIS A 121 -15.79 -22.46 7.21
C HIS A 121 -16.44 -21.70 8.38
N ALA A 122 -17.77 -21.60 8.35
CA ALA A 122 -18.55 -20.96 9.38
C ALA A 122 -18.89 -21.91 10.52
N VAL A 123 -18.76 -21.44 11.78
CA VAL A 123 -19.13 -22.20 12.99
C VAL A 123 -19.91 -21.26 13.93
N GLY A 124 -21.23 -21.43 13.99
CA GLY A 124 -22.09 -20.53 14.75
C GLY A 124 -21.96 -19.08 14.27
N THR A 125 -21.51 -18.19 15.14
CA THR A 125 -21.24 -16.76 14.82
C THR A 125 -19.79 -16.46 14.46
N SER A 126 -18.99 -17.49 14.24
CA SER A 126 -17.55 -17.38 13.99
C SER A 126 -17.13 -18.01 12.67
N ILE A 127 -15.92 -17.70 12.28
CA ILE A 127 -15.23 -18.25 11.09
C ILE A 127 -13.99 -18.97 11.55
N VAL A 128 -13.79 -20.16 11.04
CA VAL A 128 -12.65 -21.00 11.36
C VAL A 128 -11.81 -21.21 10.12
N PHE A 129 -10.52 -20.93 10.24
CA PHE A 129 -9.49 -21.19 9.26
C PHE A 129 -8.63 -22.37 9.72
N THR A 130 -8.29 -23.29 8.83
CA THR A 130 -7.32 -24.35 9.09
C THR A 130 -6.30 -24.41 7.95
N SER A 131 -5.06 -24.78 8.29
CA SER A 131 -4.00 -24.96 7.31
C SER A 131 -3.05 -26.07 7.71
N ASP A 132 -2.48 -26.74 6.71
CA ASP A 132 -1.42 -27.72 6.89
C ASP A 132 -0.08 -27.11 7.32
N SER A 133 0.07 -25.79 7.08
CA SER A 133 1.20 -24.99 7.54
C SER A 133 0.76 -23.98 8.59
N PRO A 134 1.59 -23.63 9.58
CA PRO A 134 1.28 -22.60 10.56
C PRO A 134 1.01 -21.24 9.90
N MET A 135 0.04 -20.50 10.40
CA MET A 135 -0.36 -19.16 9.92
C MET A 135 -0.20 -18.12 11.05
N PRO A 136 1.02 -17.83 11.54
CA PRO A 136 1.21 -16.97 12.73
C PRO A 136 0.70 -15.54 12.53
N ASN A 137 0.67 -15.05 11.28
CA ASN A 137 0.28 -13.68 10.94
C ASN A 137 -1.10 -13.56 10.31
N LEU A 138 -1.96 -14.60 10.42
CA LEU A 138 -3.27 -14.57 9.79
C LEU A 138 -4.10 -13.32 10.15
N PRO A 139 -4.13 -12.82 11.42
CA PRO A 139 -4.84 -11.59 11.72
C PRO A 139 -4.32 -10.36 10.97
N ALA A 140 -3.00 -10.23 10.80
CA ALA A 140 -2.42 -9.13 10.04
C ALA A 140 -2.70 -9.26 8.55
N LEU A 141 -2.64 -10.47 8.01
CA LEU A 141 -2.94 -10.75 6.60
C LEU A 141 -4.38 -10.40 6.24
N LEU A 142 -5.35 -10.73 7.11
CA LEU A 142 -6.78 -10.46 6.91
C LEU A 142 -7.16 -8.97 7.02
N SER A 143 -6.22 -8.10 7.36
CA SER A 143 -6.40 -6.63 7.29
C SER A 143 -6.08 -6.05 5.92
N GLY A 144 -5.44 -6.81 5.03
CA GLY A 144 -5.01 -6.34 3.72
C GLY A 144 -6.15 -6.26 2.70
N ASN A 145 -6.00 -5.37 1.72
CA ASN A 145 -7.03 -5.13 0.68
C ASN A 145 -7.40 -6.38 -0.13
N GLY A 146 -6.53 -7.39 -0.18
CA GLY A 146 -6.82 -8.66 -0.86
C GLY A 146 -7.84 -9.55 -0.14
N TYR A 147 -8.20 -9.24 1.13
CA TYR A 147 -9.09 -10.03 1.99
C TYR A 147 -10.25 -9.21 2.55
N LEU A 148 -10.58 -8.10 1.91
CA LEU A 148 -11.74 -7.31 2.27
C LEU A 148 -13.04 -8.08 2.00
N ILE A 149 -14.02 -7.87 2.86
CA ILE A 149 -15.28 -8.60 2.82
C ILE A 149 -16.29 -7.84 1.97
N GLY A 150 -16.72 -8.50 0.90
CA GLY A 150 -17.76 -8.03 0.01
C GLY A 150 -18.95 -8.99 -0.03
N GLN A 151 -20.11 -8.48 -0.38
CA GLN A 151 -21.29 -9.28 -0.65
C GLN A 151 -21.36 -9.60 -2.15
N ALA A 152 -21.13 -10.86 -2.51
CA ALA A 152 -21.13 -11.30 -3.91
C ALA A 152 -22.53 -11.53 -4.47
N GLU A 153 -23.48 -11.94 -3.63
CA GLU A 153 -24.83 -12.34 -4.04
C GLU A 153 -25.92 -11.70 -3.17
N SER A 154 -27.06 -11.41 -3.79
CA SER A 154 -28.28 -11.01 -3.08
C SER A 154 -28.97 -12.22 -2.43
N GLU A 155 -30.03 -12.01 -1.61
CA GLU A 155 -30.88 -13.08 -1.03
C GLU A 155 -31.49 -14.02 -2.08
N GLU A 156 -31.75 -13.45 -3.22
CA GLU A 156 -32.31 -14.18 -4.34
C GLU A 156 -31.26 -14.91 -5.18
N GLY A 157 -29.98 -14.94 -4.75
CA GLY A 157 -28.89 -15.56 -5.48
C GLY A 157 -28.44 -14.79 -6.74
N LYS A 158 -28.80 -13.51 -6.87
CA LYS A 158 -28.32 -12.67 -7.97
C LYS A 158 -26.95 -12.13 -7.64
N ALA A 159 -26.01 -12.19 -8.59
CA ALA A 159 -24.71 -11.56 -8.47
C ALA A 159 -24.86 -10.05 -8.21
N LEU A 160 -24.17 -9.56 -7.20
CA LEU A 160 -24.10 -8.14 -6.86
C LEU A 160 -22.83 -7.51 -7.43
N PRO A 161 -22.85 -6.21 -7.72
CA PRO A 161 -21.62 -5.49 -8.03
C PRO A 161 -20.59 -5.70 -6.92
N GLY A 162 -19.32 -5.85 -7.27
CA GLY A 162 -18.22 -5.99 -6.30
C GLY A 162 -18.04 -4.79 -5.37
N SER A 163 -18.89 -3.76 -5.50
CA SER A 163 -18.93 -2.55 -4.70
C SER A 163 -19.93 -2.57 -3.53
N VAL A 164 -20.43 -3.75 -3.12
CA VAL A 164 -21.31 -3.87 -1.95
C VAL A 164 -20.53 -4.42 -0.77
N GLY A 165 -20.19 -3.56 0.17
CA GLY A 165 -19.43 -3.87 1.38
C GLY A 165 -20.11 -3.43 2.67
N THR A 166 -19.33 -3.31 3.74
CA THR A 166 -19.74 -2.88 5.08
C THR A 166 -19.09 -1.56 5.49
N GLY A 167 -18.31 -0.98 4.58
CA GLY A 167 -17.43 0.16 4.84
C GLY A 167 -18.17 1.46 5.14
N PRO A 168 -17.39 2.52 5.42
CA PRO A 168 -17.95 3.82 5.81
C PRO A 168 -18.71 4.54 4.69
N PHE A 169 -18.55 4.17 3.44
CA PHE A 169 -19.21 4.82 2.30
C PHE A 169 -19.81 3.80 1.34
N HIS A 170 -20.97 4.18 0.76
CA HIS A 170 -21.61 3.44 -0.34
C HIS A 170 -21.08 3.94 -1.67
N PHE A 171 -20.74 3.06 -2.58
CA PHE A 171 -20.45 3.42 -3.96
C PHE A 171 -21.77 3.66 -4.72
N VAL A 172 -21.95 4.86 -5.26
CA VAL A 172 -23.18 5.28 -5.97
C VAL A 172 -23.02 5.11 -7.49
N GLY A 173 -21.78 5.14 -7.98
CA GLY A 173 -21.47 5.04 -9.40
C GLY A 173 -20.70 6.24 -9.92
N LEU A 174 -20.55 6.31 -11.25
CA LEU A 174 -19.90 7.43 -11.93
C LEU A 174 -20.89 8.58 -12.10
N GLN A 175 -20.63 9.72 -11.50
CA GLN A 175 -21.45 10.93 -11.61
C GLN A 175 -20.57 12.12 -11.98
N ASN A 176 -20.92 12.84 -13.04
CA ASN A 176 -20.19 14.02 -13.50
C ASN A 176 -18.67 13.80 -13.75
N GLY A 177 -18.31 12.58 -14.13
CA GLY A 177 -16.90 12.20 -14.36
C GLY A 177 -16.15 11.82 -13.08
N ALA A 178 -16.80 11.78 -11.92
CA ALA A 178 -16.25 11.32 -10.67
C ALA A 178 -16.88 10.00 -10.20
N GLU A 179 -16.07 9.12 -9.66
CA GLU A 179 -16.57 8.01 -8.86
C GLU A 179 -17.08 8.54 -7.53
N THR A 180 -18.37 8.32 -7.28
CA THR A 180 -19.11 8.96 -6.21
C THR A 180 -19.41 7.96 -5.10
N PHE A 181 -19.13 8.37 -3.87
CA PHE A 181 -19.38 7.62 -2.66
C PHE A 181 -20.17 8.47 -1.68
N GLU A 182 -21.20 7.92 -1.08
CA GLU A 182 -22.05 8.58 -0.07
C GLU A 182 -21.84 7.96 1.30
N ALA A 183 -21.94 8.76 2.36
CA ALA A 183 -21.74 8.31 3.73
C ALA A 183 -22.72 7.20 4.11
N ASN A 184 -22.22 6.12 4.71
CA ASN A 184 -23.03 5.06 5.27
C ASN A 184 -23.53 5.47 6.66
N GLU A 185 -24.80 5.90 6.74
CA GLU A 185 -25.45 6.28 7.99
C GLU A 185 -25.52 5.15 9.01
N GLY A 186 -25.55 3.90 8.53
CA GLY A 186 -25.60 2.67 9.33
C GLY A 186 -24.22 2.03 9.58
N SER A 187 -23.12 2.74 9.30
CA SER A 187 -21.79 2.18 9.51
C SER A 187 -21.59 1.72 10.94
N TRP A 188 -21.06 0.51 11.12
CA TRP A 188 -20.74 -0.06 12.43
C TRP A 188 -19.64 0.70 13.18
N GLN A 189 -18.86 1.51 12.47
CA GLN A 189 -17.84 2.40 13.04
C GLN A 189 -18.40 3.78 13.45
N GLY A 190 -19.66 4.06 13.16
CA GLY A 190 -20.27 5.37 13.23
C GLY A 190 -20.31 6.05 11.86
N ARG A 191 -21.21 7.01 11.69
CA ARG A 191 -21.32 7.79 10.45
C ARG A 191 -20.04 8.56 10.17
N PRO A 192 -19.49 8.55 8.94
CA PRO A 192 -18.41 9.43 8.53
C PRO A 192 -18.77 10.90 8.66
N PHE A 193 -17.78 11.79 8.84
CA PHE A 193 -18.04 13.22 8.97
C PHE A 193 -18.45 13.88 7.65
N VAL A 194 -17.82 13.48 6.53
CA VAL A 194 -18.18 13.99 5.20
C VAL A 194 -19.40 13.26 4.66
N ASP A 195 -20.30 13.96 3.97
CA ASP A 195 -21.48 13.35 3.36
C ASP A 195 -21.13 12.56 2.10
N LYS A 196 -20.12 13.03 1.37
CA LYS A 196 -19.82 12.57 0.03
C LYS A 196 -18.33 12.60 -0.24
N ILE A 197 -17.83 11.59 -0.96
CA ILE A 197 -16.50 11.59 -1.56
C ILE A 197 -16.67 11.49 -3.07
N GLU A 198 -15.97 12.34 -3.81
CA GLU A 198 -15.85 12.32 -5.27
C GLU A 198 -14.40 12.05 -5.64
N ILE A 199 -14.14 10.97 -6.39
CA ILE A 199 -12.80 10.62 -6.85
C ILE A 199 -12.74 10.79 -8.36
N PHE A 200 -11.89 11.70 -8.82
CA PHE A 200 -11.61 11.91 -10.24
C PHE A 200 -10.33 11.16 -10.59
N SER A 201 -10.47 10.11 -11.39
CA SER A 201 -9.34 9.30 -11.87
C SER A 201 -8.79 9.82 -13.19
N HIS A 202 -7.60 9.32 -13.57
CA HIS A 202 -6.91 9.65 -14.83
C HIS A 202 -6.59 11.14 -15.01
N LYS A 203 -6.45 11.86 -13.89
CA LYS A 203 -6.02 13.27 -13.89
C LYS A 203 -4.50 13.37 -13.93
N SER A 204 -3.95 14.18 -14.83
CA SER A 204 -2.51 14.45 -14.81
C SER A 204 -2.10 15.16 -13.53
N ILE A 205 -0.89 14.93 -13.04
CA ILE A 205 -0.37 15.60 -11.83
C ILE A 205 -0.45 17.13 -11.96
N HIS A 206 -0.22 17.66 -13.16
CA HIS A 206 -0.35 19.10 -13.43
C HIS A 206 -1.78 19.61 -13.19
N ASP A 207 -2.78 18.89 -13.72
CA ASP A 207 -4.19 19.28 -13.57
C ASP A 207 -4.64 19.14 -12.11
N GLN A 208 -4.23 18.07 -11.41
CA GLN A 208 -4.50 17.85 -10.00
C GLN A 208 -3.99 19.05 -9.14
N TRP A 209 -2.77 19.53 -9.38
CA TRP A 209 -2.20 20.66 -8.64
C TRP A 209 -2.88 21.99 -8.98
N LEU A 210 -3.26 22.16 -10.25
CA LEU A 210 -4.05 23.31 -10.65
C LEU A 210 -5.41 23.32 -9.97
N ASP A 211 -6.12 22.17 -9.97
CA ASP A 211 -7.44 22.05 -9.36
C ASP A 211 -7.38 22.22 -7.84
N LEU A 212 -6.32 21.73 -7.18
CA LEU A 212 -6.06 22.03 -5.75
C LEU A 212 -5.88 23.52 -5.51
N SER A 213 -5.09 24.21 -6.35
CA SER A 213 -4.77 25.64 -6.18
C SER A 213 -5.98 26.56 -6.33
N VAL A 214 -6.98 26.16 -7.14
CA VAL A 214 -8.22 26.90 -7.35
C VAL A 214 -9.41 26.36 -6.51
N GLY A 215 -9.14 25.41 -5.59
CA GLY A 215 -10.15 24.88 -4.66
C GLY A 215 -11.17 23.92 -5.30
N ARG A 216 -10.84 23.33 -6.44
CA ARG A 216 -11.68 22.28 -7.07
C ARG A 216 -11.38 20.89 -6.53
N ALA A 217 -10.14 20.64 -6.08
CA ALA A 217 -9.72 19.44 -5.41
C ALA A 217 -9.35 19.70 -3.95
N ASP A 218 -9.45 18.70 -3.10
CA ASP A 218 -9.12 18.76 -1.68
C ASP A 218 -7.91 17.91 -1.31
N ILE A 219 -7.73 16.80 -2.00
CA ILE A 219 -6.59 15.88 -1.84
C ILE A 219 -6.12 15.49 -3.23
N VAL A 220 -4.84 15.66 -3.50
CA VAL A 220 -4.20 15.30 -4.77
C VAL A 220 -2.89 14.56 -4.54
N GLU A 221 -2.47 13.78 -5.51
CA GLU A 221 -1.22 13.02 -5.44
C GLU A 221 0.00 13.92 -5.64
N VAL A 222 1.08 13.59 -4.96
CA VAL A 222 2.40 14.20 -5.15
C VAL A 222 3.41 13.07 -5.39
N PRO A 223 3.85 12.87 -6.64
CA PRO A 223 4.89 11.92 -6.95
C PRO A 223 6.18 12.21 -6.19
N ALA A 224 6.92 11.17 -5.81
CA ALA A 224 8.12 11.30 -4.99
C ALA A 224 9.13 12.30 -5.59
N GLU A 225 9.37 12.25 -6.91
CA GLU A 225 10.28 13.15 -7.63
C GLU A 225 9.83 14.62 -7.67
N GLN A 226 8.54 14.87 -7.39
CA GLN A 226 7.98 16.22 -7.38
C GLN A 226 7.82 16.82 -5.97
N LEU A 227 8.15 16.07 -4.91
CA LEU A 227 8.03 16.52 -3.53
C LEU A 227 8.75 17.87 -3.28
N ARG A 228 9.95 18.02 -3.84
CA ARG A 228 10.71 19.28 -3.72
C ARG A 228 9.98 20.46 -4.36
N VAL A 229 9.38 20.24 -5.53
CA VAL A 229 8.63 21.27 -6.26
C VAL A 229 7.36 21.62 -5.47
N ALA A 230 6.65 20.62 -4.96
CA ALA A 230 5.47 20.83 -4.12
C ALA A 230 5.78 21.65 -2.85
N GLN A 231 6.92 21.36 -2.19
CA GLN A 231 7.40 22.16 -1.05
C GLN A 231 7.74 23.60 -1.43
N GLN A 232 8.37 23.80 -2.58
CA GLN A 232 8.69 25.17 -3.08
C GLN A 232 7.42 25.97 -3.42
N GLN A 233 6.37 25.30 -3.84
CA GLN A 233 5.04 25.90 -4.07
C GLN A 233 4.22 26.07 -2.79
N HIS A 234 4.80 25.76 -1.62
CA HIS A 234 4.17 25.86 -0.31
C HIS A 234 2.89 25.05 -0.16
N LEU A 235 2.76 23.93 -0.89
CA LEU A 235 1.63 23.03 -0.70
C LEU A 235 1.68 22.39 0.70
N THR A 236 0.52 22.22 1.30
CA THR A 236 0.40 21.45 2.55
C THR A 236 0.53 19.96 2.24
N LEU A 237 1.66 19.36 2.62
CA LEU A 237 1.98 17.98 2.29
C LEU A 237 1.73 17.03 3.46
N LEU A 238 1.15 15.89 3.14
CA LEU A 238 1.09 14.73 4.01
C LEU A 238 1.92 13.61 3.35
N THR A 239 3.01 13.19 4.01
CA THR A 239 3.99 12.26 3.43
C THR A 239 4.18 11.07 4.37
N SER A 240 4.18 9.86 3.82
CA SER A 240 4.51 8.64 4.53
C SER A 240 6.04 8.49 4.70
N PRO A 241 6.51 7.58 5.57
CA PRO A 241 7.83 6.99 5.42
C PRO A 241 7.99 6.35 4.03
N PRO A 242 9.21 5.99 3.60
CA PRO A 242 9.41 5.21 2.38
C PRO A 242 8.76 3.82 2.51
N VAL A 243 7.64 3.60 1.80
CA VAL A 243 6.79 2.40 1.93
C VAL A 243 6.58 1.67 0.60
N THR A 244 6.96 2.28 -0.51
CA THR A 244 6.81 1.69 -1.84
C THR A 244 8.18 1.30 -2.39
N LEU A 245 8.43 0.00 -2.53
CA LEU A 245 9.62 -0.54 -3.17
C LEU A 245 9.48 -0.48 -4.68
N LEU A 246 10.35 0.27 -5.33
CA LEU A 246 10.60 0.16 -6.77
C LEU A 246 11.58 -0.98 -7.01
N ALA A 247 11.23 -1.94 -7.83
CA ALA A 247 12.05 -3.11 -8.11
C ALA A 247 12.00 -3.50 -9.60
N LEU A 248 13.04 -4.17 -10.06
CA LEU A 248 13.11 -4.79 -11.39
C LEU A 248 12.80 -6.28 -11.23
N ALA A 249 11.67 -6.73 -11.74
CA ALA A 249 11.31 -8.14 -11.82
C ALA A 249 11.91 -8.76 -13.09
N VAL A 250 12.47 -9.95 -12.98
CA VAL A 250 13.07 -10.72 -14.06
C VAL A 250 12.21 -11.95 -14.34
N ALA A 251 11.72 -12.08 -15.56
CA ALA A 251 10.89 -13.19 -15.96
C ALA A 251 11.69 -14.51 -16.00
N ASP A 252 10.98 -15.62 -15.82
CA ASP A 252 11.56 -16.95 -16.00
C ASP A 252 11.46 -17.37 -17.47
N SER A 253 12.48 -17.03 -18.25
CA SER A 253 12.64 -17.42 -19.65
C SER A 253 13.91 -18.24 -19.83
N SER A 254 14.05 -18.92 -20.95
CA SER A 254 15.20 -19.80 -21.21
C SER A 254 16.57 -19.12 -21.04
N LEU A 255 16.68 -17.84 -21.38
CA LEU A 255 17.88 -17.05 -21.16
C LEU A 255 17.99 -16.56 -19.70
N LEU A 256 16.89 -16.05 -19.17
CA LEU A 256 16.87 -15.39 -17.85
C LEU A 256 16.76 -16.39 -16.69
N SER A 257 16.55 -17.70 -16.96
CA SER A 257 16.70 -18.76 -15.97
C SER A 257 18.17 -19.01 -15.59
N ASN A 258 19.14 -18.52 -16.38
CA ASN A 258 20.56 -18.63 -16.05
C ASN A 258 20.91 -17.65 -14.89
N PRO A 259 21.38 -18.15 -13.72
CA PRO A 259 21.71 -17.32 -12.56
C PRO A 259 22.80 -16.27 -12.85
N ASN A 260 23.77 -16.59 -13.71
CA ASN A 260 24.83 -15.65 -14.08
C ASN A 260 24.27 -14.46 -14.86
N ILE A 261 23.31 -14.70 -15.75
CA ILE A 261 22.66 -13.62 -16.51
C ILE A 261 21.85 -12.72 -15.57
N ARG A 262 21.08 -13.30 -14.65
CA ARG A 262 20.34 -12.52 -13.64
C ARG A 262 21.28 -11.74 -12.71
N GLY A 263 22.37 -12.36 -12.26
CA GLY A 263 23.40 -11.69 -11.47
C GLY A 263 24.09 -10.55 -12.22
N ALA A 264 24.37 -10.73 -13.51
CA ALA A 264 24.92 -9.67 -14.36
C ALA A 264 23.95 -8.48 -14.49
N ILE A 265 22.65 -8.73 -14.64
CA ILE A 265 21.61 -7.69 -14.65
C ILE A 265 21.59 -6.95 -13.31
N ALA A 266 21.63 -7.66 -12.18
CA ALA A 266 21.61 -7.05 -10.85
C ALA A 266 22.82 -6.14 -10.58
N LEU A 267 24.03 -6.56 -11.04
CA LEU A 267 25.26 -5.79 -10.92
C LEU A 267 25.35 -4.61 -11.89
N ALA A 268 24.65 -4.65 -13.01
CA ALA A 268 24.62 -3.57 -13.99
C ALA A 268 23.85 -2.34 -13.53
N VAL A 269 22.88 -2.50 -12.62
CA VAL A 269 21.95 -1.44 -12.20
C VAL A 269 22.64 -0.37 -11.36
N ASP A 270 22.51 0.89 -11.79
CA ASP A 270 22.97 2.07 -11.04
C ASP A 270 21.82 2.68 -10.24
N ARG A 271 21.64 2.17 -9.01
CA ARG A 271 20.60 2.65 -8.08
C ARG A 271 20.80 4.10 -7.68
N SER A 272 22.07 4.53 -7.53
CA SER A 272 22.42 5.90 -7.16
C SER A 272 22.02 6.90 -8.25
N ALA A 273 22.22 6.53 -9.53
CA ALA A 273 21.78 7.37 -10.65
C ALA A 273 20.25 7.47 -10.73
N LEU A 274 19.52 6.38 -10.49
CA LEU A 274 18.05 6.42 -10.39
C LEU A 274 17.62 7.38 -9.29
N SER A 275 18.14 7.23 -8.07
CA SER A 275 17.80 8.09 -6.94
C SER A 275 18.12 9.56 -7.21
N ASN A 276 19.35 9.87 -7.69
CA ASN A 276 19.81 11.24 -7.82
C ASN A 276 19.17 11.97 -9.01
N VAL A 277 19.00 11.29 -10.16
CA VAL A 277 18.59 11.92 -11.41
C VAL A 277 17.07 11.86 -11.61
N ILE A 278 16.46 10.69 -11.39
CA ILE A 278 15.03 10.50 -11.64
C ILE A 278 14.20 10.91 -10.43
N PHE A 279 14.53 10.38 -9.25
CA PHE A 279 13.75 10.61 -8.03
C PHE A 279 14.27 11.77 -7.17
N GLN A 280 15.24 12.57 -7.65
CA GLN A 280 15.72 13.80 -7.00
C GLN A 280 16.10 13.61 -5.52
N LYS A 281 16.63 12.45 -5.16
CA LYS A 281 16.99 12.04 -3.78
C LYS A 281 15.80 11.93 -2.82
N GLN A 282 14.61 11.72 -3.33
CA GLN A 282 13.40 11.55 -2.51
C GLN A 282 13.13 10.09 -2.11
N GLY A 283 14.06 9.21 -2.37
CA GLY A 283 13.96 7.79 -2.02
C GLY A 283 15.20 7.26 -1.31
N GLU A 284 15.05 6.14 -0.63
CA GLU A 284 16.13 5.39 0.00
C GLU A 284 16.63 4.32 -0.99
N VAL A 285 17.93 4.36 -1.33
CA VAL A 285 18.57 3.32 -2.17
C VAL A 285 18.61 2.03 -1.39
N THR A 286 18.16 0.94 -2.00
CA THR A 286 18.08 -0.37 -1.32
C THR A 286 18.45 -1.53 -2.25
N ALA A 287 18.97 -2.59 -1.67
CA ALA A 287 19.02 -3.92 -2.24
C ALA A 287 18.19 -4.93 -1.43
N SER A 288 17.47 -4.45 -0.41
CA SER A 288 16.64 -5.23 0.50
C SER A 288 15.17 -5.17 0.07
N LEU A 289 14.41 -6.22 0.37
CA LEU A 289 12.94 -6.22 0.22
C LEU A 289 12.26 -5.41 1.32
N LEU A 290 12.84 -5.37 2.52
CA LEU A 290 12.31 -4.59 3.63
C LEU A 290 13.16 -3.33 3.87
N PRO A 291 12.54 -2.17 4.18
CA PRO A 291 13.29 -0.95 4.46
C PRO A 291 13.95 -1.03 5.84
N SER A 292 15.08 -0.33 5.98
CA SER A 292 15.84 -0.28 7.23
C SER A 292 15.04 0.27 8.41
N ALA A 293 14.12 1.20 8.16
CA ALA A 293 13.23 1.75 9.17
C ALA A 293 12.30 0.69 9.79
N LEU A 294 11.98 -0.38 9.06
CA LEU A 294 11.10 -1.45 9.51
C LEU A 294 11.87 -2.57 10.21
N THR A 295 13.06 -2.91 9.71
CA THR A 295 13.85 -4.04 10.21
C THR A 295 14.84 -3.66 11.31
N GLY A 296 15.25 -2.39 11.36
CA GLY A 296 16.31 -1.91 12.23
C GLY A 296 17.73 -2.26 11.76
N TYR A 297 17.87 -2.91 10.60
CA TYR A 297 19.16 -3.19 9.97
C TYR A 297 19.22 -2.59 8.56
N SER A 298 20.41 -2.25 8.10
CA SER A 298 20.67 -1.70 6.77
C SER A 298 21.98 -2.24 6.19
N PHE A 299 22.12 -2.14 4.89
CA PHE A 299 23.36 -2.45 4.17
C PHE A 299 23.85 -3.90 4.27
N LEU A 300 22.96 -4.85 4.50
CA LEU A 300 23.28 -6.28 4.53
C LEU A 300 23.45 -6.86 3.12
N PHE A 301 22.88 -6.20 2.13
CA PHE A 301 22.94 -6.61 0.73
C PHE A 301 23.73 -5.60 -0.09
N PRO A 302 24.58 -6.06 -1.07
CA PRO A 302 25.38 -5.16 -1.88
C PRO A 302 24.50 -4.33 -2.81
N ILE A 303 24.69 -3.00 -2.77
CA ILE A 303 23.96 -2.03 -3.59
C ILE A 303 24.83 -1.46 -4.72
N GLU A 304 26.12 -1.74 -4.70
CA GLU A 304 27.09 -1.15 -5.61
C GLU A 304 26.99 -1.77 -6.99
N ARG A 305 27.17 -0.92 -8.00
CA ARG A 305 27.26 -1.31 -9.38
C ARG A 305 28.66 -1.85 -9.69
N ASP A 306 28.75 -2.99 -10.37
CA ASP A 306 30.01 -3.57 -10.84
C ASP A 306 29.89 -4.04 -12.30
N LEU A 307 30.23 -3.17 -13.23
CA LEU A 307 30.17 -3.47 -14.66
C LEU A 307 31.18 -4.53 -15.11
N ASN A 308 32.36 -4.57 -14.50
CA ASN A 308 33.38 -5.54 -14.88
C ASN A 308 32.91 -6.95 -14.56
N LYS A 309 32.40 -7.13 -13.33
CA LYS A 309 31.82 -8.39 -12.91
C LYS A 309 30.54 -8.74 -13.67
N ALA A 310 29.71 -7.74 -14.01
CA ALA A 310 28.55 -7.96 -14.86
C ALA A 310 28.93 -8.49 -16.25
N HIS A 311 29.97 -7.93 -16.88
CA HIS A 311 30.51 -8.43 -18.15
C HIS A 311 31.09 -9.84 -18.04
N GLU A 312 31.81 -10.11 -16.98
CA GLU A 312 32.37 -11.45 -16.70
C GLU A 312 31.27 -12.49 -16.56
N MET A 313 30.24 -12.21 -15.72
CA MET A 313 29.11 -13.11 -15.48
C MET A 313 28.25 -13.33 -16.73
N ARG A 314 28.03 -12.28 -17.54
CA ARG A 314 27.33 -12.40 -18.82
C ARG A 314 28.11 -13.28 -19.81
N GLY A 315 29.43 -13.23 -19.78
CA GLY A 315 30.29 -13.94 -20.70
C GLY A 315 30.08 -13.49 -22.16
N GLY A 316 30.55 -14.31 -23.09
CA GLY A 316 30.42 -14.08 -24.54
C GLY A 316 29.06 -14.46 -25.15
N LEU A 317 28.03 -14.72 -24.34
CA LEU A 317 26.70 -15.15 -24.83
C LEU A 317 26.04 -14.03 -25.65
N ALA A 318 25.63 -14.35 -26.86
CA ALA A 318 24.76 -13.50 -27.65
C ALA A 318 23.37 -13.43 -26.96
N THR A 319 22.99 -12.25 -26.50
CA THR A 319 21.69 -12.05 -25.87
C THR A 319 20.71 -11.51 -26.91
N PRO A 320 19.50 -12.11 -27.06
CA PRO A 320 18.44 -11.51 -27.85
C PRO A 320 18.05 -10.16 -27.26
N ALA A 321 17.28 -9.36 -27.99
CA ALA A 321 16.71 -8.13 -27.45
C ALA A 321 15.72 -8.48 -26.33
N LEU A 322 15.95 -7.89 -25.14
CA LEU A 322 15.08 -8.02 -23.97
C LEU A 322 14.06 -6.87 -23.96
N THR A 323 12.84 -7.17 -23.54
CA THR A 323 11.79 -6.16 -23.35
C THR A 323 11.68 -5.80 -21.88
N LEU A 324 11.94 -4.54 -21.54
CA LEU A 324 11.74 -3.95 -20.22
C LEU A 324 10.37 -3.23 -20.20
N ALA A 325 9.41 -3.81 -19.53
CA ALA A 325 8.08 -3.24 -19.38
C ALA A 325 8.02 -2.28 -18.19
N ALA A 326 7.41 -1.11 -18.36
CA ALA A 326 7.17 -0.13 -17.31
C ALA A 326 5.77 0.48 -17.45
N ASP A 327 5.23 0.97 -16.34
CA ASP A 327 3.99 1.75 -16.32
C ASP A 327 4.11 2.98 -17.25
N ASN A 328 2.98 3.50 -17.72
CA ASN A 328 2.94 4.60 -18.69
C ASN A 328 3.21 5.98 -18.09
N SER A 329 3.40 6.10 -16.77
CA SER A 329 3.77 7.38 -16.17
C SER A 329 5.13 7.85 -16.67
N ALA A 330 5.28 9.16 -16.86
CA ALA A 330 6.52 9.73 -17.41
C ALA A 330 7.75 9.34 -16.58
N THR A 331 7.63 9.31 -15.28
CA THR A 331 8.73 8.96 -14.37
C THR A 331 9.11 7.49 -14.46
N MET A 332 8.15 6.56 -14.54
CA MET A 332 8.46 5.15 -14.72
C MET A 332 9.09 4.87 -16.08
N GLN A 333 8.68 5.56 -17.14
CA GLN A 333 9.29 5.46 -18.46
C GLN A 333 10.73 5.99 -18.46
N LEU A 334 11.00 7.11 -17.77
CA LEU A 334 12.37 7.65 -17.62
C LEU A 334 13.25 6.71 -16.78
N ALA A 335 12.70 6.13 -15.71
CA ALA A 335 13.43 5.16 -14.89
C ALA A 335 13.77 3.89 -15.69
N ALA A 336 12.81 3.38 -16.49
CA ALA A 336 13.03 2.24 -17.37
C ALA A 336 14.08 2.54 -18.46
N GLN A 337 14.07 3.73 -19.07
CA GLN A 337 15.08 4.15 -20.04
C GLN A 337 16.47 4.23 -19.38
N ARG A 338 16.57 4.73 -18.15
CA ARG A 338 17.84 4.75 -17.40
C ARG A 338 18.32 3.34 -17.10
N LEU A 339 17.44 2.42 -16.71
CA LEU A 339 17.79 1.01 -16.51
C LEU A 339 18.22 0.34 -17.81
N ALA A 340 17.52 0.59 -18.92
CA ALA A 340 17.90 0.07 -20.23
C ALA A 340 19.33 0.53 -20.62
N LEU A 341 19.67 1.81 -20.37
CA LEU A 341 21.01 2.31 -20.59
C LEU A 341 22.05 1.57 -19.72
N ASN A 342 21.77 1.35 -18.44
CA ASN A 342 22.66 0.60 -17.55
C ASN A 342 22.90 -0.84 -18.05
N LEU A 343 21.86 -1.48 -18.54
CA LEU A 343 21.95 -2.84 -19.10
C LEU A 343 22.68 -2.86 -20.44
N HIS A 344 22.53 -1.82 -21.27
CA HIS A 344 23.34 -1.67 -22.49
C HIS A 344 24.83 -1.55 -22.19
N GLU A 345 25.19 -0.80 -21.16
CA GLU A 345 26.58 -0.68 -20.71
C GLU A 345 27.17 -2.02 -20.24
N ALA A 346 26.32 -2.96 -19.75
CA ALA A 346 26.69 -4.33 -19.43
C ALA A 346 26.61 -5.30 -20.64
N GLY A 347 26.29 -4.77 -21.83
CA GLY A 347 26.22 -5.53 -23.09
C GLY A 347 24.92 -6.24 -23.37
N PHE A 348 23.83 -5.91 -22.67
CA PHE A 348 22.48 -6.39 -23.00
C PHE A 348 21.81 -5.46 -24.02
N ASN A 349 21.03 -6.02 -24.94
CA ASN A 349 20.18 -5.23 -25.82
C ASN A 349 18.79 -5.14 -25.20
N VAL A 350 18.36 -3.96 -24.72
CA VAL A 350 17.11 -3.77 -23.99
C VAL A 350 16.26 -2.70 -24.65
N GLN A 351 14.97 -3.01 -24.87
CA GLN A 351 13.98 -2.10 -25.38
C GLN A 351 12.91 -1.84 -24.33
N VAL A 352 12.57 -0.56 -24.11
CA VAL A 352 11.53 -0.17 -23.16
C VAL A 352 10.16 -0.24 -23.83
N ALA A 353 9.18 -0.82 -23.15
CA ALA A 353 7.81 -0.95 -23.60
C ALA A 353 6.82 -0.57 -22.49
N ASN A 354 5.61 -0.15 -22.91
CA ASN A 354 4.53 0.08 -21.97
C ASN A 354 4.00 -1.25 -21.41
N ALA A 355 3.92 -1.38 -20.11
CA ALA A 355 3.51 -2.61 -19.43
C ALA A 355 2.08 -3.06 -19.76
N ALA A 356 1.18 -2.12 -20.12
CA ALA A 356 -0.20 -2.44 -20.49
C ALA A 356 -0.32 -3.06 -21.89
N THR A 357 0.59 -2.73 -22.80
CA THR A 357 0.52 -3.14 -24.21
C THR A 357 1.59 -4.14 -24.62
N ALA A 358 2.62 -4.34 -23.80
CA ALA A 358 3.70 -5.28 -24.08
C ALA A 358 3.20 -6.73 -24.14
N GLN A 359 3.38 -7.37 -25.29
CA GLN A 359 3.01 -8.78 -25.50
C GLN A 359 3.96 -9.73 -24.76
N HIS A 360 5.22 -9.32 -24.59
CA HIS A 360 6.26 -10.07 -23.91
C HIS A 360 6.99 -9.16 -22.93
N LYS A 361 7.35 -9.67 -21.77
CA LYS A 361 8.03 -8.91 -20.70
C LYS A 361 9.13 -9.79 -20.14
N ASP A 362 10.37 -9.53 -20.58
CA ASP A 362 11.54 -10.20 -20.01
C ASP A 362 11.91 -9.59 -18.67
N LEU A 363 11.78 -8.27 -18.59
CA LEU A 363 12.00 -7.46 -17.41
C LEU A 363 10.78 -6.57 -17.17
N ALA A 364 10.44 -6.33 -15.93
CA ALA A 364 9.36 -5.41 -15.57
C ALA A 364 9.78 -4.50 -14.42
N LEU A 365 9.63 -3.19 -14.61
CA LEU A 365 9.77 -2.22 -13.52
C LEU A 365 8.44 -2.17 -12.75
N ILE A 366 8.46 -2.61 -11.50
CA ILE A 366 7.27 -2.77 -10.67
C ILE A 366 7.39 -2.00 -9.36
N GLN A 367 6.25 -1.70 -8.77
CA GLN A 367 6.14 -1.10 -7.45
C GLN A 367 5.43 -2.07 -6.51
N LEU A 368 6.02 -2.30 -5.34
CA LEU A 368 5.49 -3.14 -4.28
C LEU A 368 5.33 -2.30 -3.02
N THR A 369 4.13 -2.20 -2.50
CA THR A 369 3.86 -1.41 -1.30
C THR A 369 3.90 -2.29 -0.05
N LEU A 370 4.47 -1.78 1.03
CA LEU A 370 4.43 -2.46 2.34
C LEU A 370 2.98 -2.65 2.77
N ALA A 371 2.61 -3.89 3.04
CA ALA A 371 1.25 -4.22 3.49
C ALA A 371 1.02 -3.89 4.97
N SER A 372 2.09 -3.82 5.76
CA SER A 372 2.04 -3.71 7.23
C SER A 372 3.31 -3.07 7.77
N SER A 373 3.26 -2.50 8.96
CA SER A 373 4.44 -2.14 9.74
C SER A 373 5.07 -3.34 10.51
N GLN A 374 4.54 -4.55 10.31
CA GLN A 374 5.16 -5.78 10.80
C GLN A 374 6.09 -6.35 9.72
N PRO A 375 7.42 -6.50 9.98
CA PRO A 375 8.38 -6.94 8.97
C PRO A 375 8.02 -8.28 8.33
N GLN A 376 7.64 -9.26 9.15
CA GLN A 376 7.26 -10.59 8.69
C GLN A 376 6.06 -10.56 7.74
N SER A 377 4.97 -9.86 8.13
CA SER A 377 3.76 -9.75 7.30
C SER A 377 4.01 -9.02 5.98
N SER A 378 4.88 -8.01 6.01
CA SER A 378 5.28 -7.27 4.81
C SER A 378 6.11 -8.12 3.87
N LEU A 379 7.08 -8.88 4.40
CA LEU A 379 7.89 -9.79 3.59
C LEU A 379 7.03 -10.89 2.95
N GLU A 380 6.14 -11.53 3.73
CA GLU A 380 5.20 -12.53 3.21
C GLU A 380 4.30 -11.96 2.09
N SER A 381 3.77 -10.75 2.29
CA SER A 381 2.92 -10.10 1.29
C SER A 381 3.68 -9.77 0.02
N MET A 382 4.92 -9.26 0.12
CA MET A 382 5.77 -8.97 -1.03
C MET A 382 6.13 -10.23 -1.81
N LEU A 383 6.57 -11.30 -1.14
CA LEU A 383 6.90 -12.56 -1.79
C LEU A 383 5.70 -13.17 -2.51
N ARG A 384 4.51 -13.14 -1.89
CA ARG A 384 3.27 -13.58 -2.55
C ARG A 384 2.92 -12.74 -3.78
N SER A 385 3.13 -11.43 -3.73
CA SER A 385 2.80 -10.55 -4.86
C SER A 385 3.66 -10.80 -6.10
N VAL A 386 4.81 -11.44 -5.91
CA VAL A 386 5.70 -11.89 -7.00
C VAL A 386 5.60 -13.39 -7.28
N GLY A 387 4.53 -14.05 -6.78
CA GLY A 387 4.22 -15.45 -7.08
C GLY A 387 5.04 -16.48 -6.29
N VAL A 388 5.71 -16.06 -5.22
CA VAL A 388 6.50 -16.97 -4.38
C VAL A 388 5.66 -17.51 -3.23
N SER A 389 5.54 -18.85 -3.16
CA SER A 389 4.98 -19.54 -1.99
C SER A 389 5.88 -19.33 -0.79
N THR A 390 5.39 -18.66 0.24
CA THR A 390 6.20 -18.35 1.41
C THR A 390 6.26 -19.54 2.36
N PRO A 391 7.47 -20.01 2.75
CA PRO A 391 7.63 -20.83 3.93
C PRO A 391 7.23 -20.03 5.17
N VAL A 392 7.07 -20.71 6.30
CA VAL A 392 6.90 -20.03 7.59
C VAL A 392 8.13 -19.19 7.87
N ILE A 393 7.97 -17.88 7.87
CA ILE A 393 9.05 -16.94 8.16
C ILE A 393 9.14 -16.81 9.69
N GLU A 394 10.30 -17.06 10.24
CA GLU A 394 10.54 -16.78 11.67
C GLU A 394 10.54 -15.27 11.90
N ASN A 395 9.73 -14.81 12.87
CA ASN A 395 9.67 -13.39 13.26
C ASN A 395 10.86 -13.00 14.17
N THR A 396 12.05 -13.28 13.69
CA THR A 396 13.33 -12.86 14.28
C THR A 396 14.17 -12.14 13.24
N PRO A 397 15.07 -11.23 13.61
CA PRO A 397 15.96 -10.58 12.66
C PRO A 397 16.75 -11.57 11.79
N ALA A 398 17.18 -12.69 12.36
CA ALA A 398 17.90 -13.73 11.64
C ALA A 398 17.01 -14.50 10.65
N GLY A 399 15.77 -14.82 11.05
CA GLY A 399 14.80 -15.50 10.17
C GLY A 399 14.35 -14.64 9.01
N LEU A 400 14.07 -13.36 9.26
CA LEU A 400 13.76 -12.37 8.22
C LEU A 400 14.92 -12.24 7.23
N TYR A 401 16.13 -12.01 7.73
CA TYR A 401 17.33 -11.91 6.90
C TYR A 401 17.56 -13.15 6.04
N LYS A 402 17.45 -14.34 6.65
CA LYS A 402 17.63 -15.61 5.95
C LYS A 402 16.65 -15.74 4.78
N THR A 403 15.35 -15.51 5.03
CA THR A 403 14.32 -15.62 3.99
C THR A 403 14.54 -14.60 2.87
N GLU A 404 14.87 -13.37 3.24
CA GLU A 404 15.14 -12.29 2.30
C GLU A 404 16.38 -12.59 1.45
N HIS A 405 17.46 -13.06 2.07
CA HIS A 405 18.71 -13.42 1.42
C HIS A 405 18.51 -14.56 0.43
N GLU A 406 17.90 -15.67 0.86
CA GLU A 406 17.64 -16.83 -0.01
C GLU A 406 16.83 -16.45 -1.26
N PHE A 407 15.86 -15.55 -1.12
CA PHE A 407 15.09 -15.07 -2.25
C PHE A 407 15.91 -14.12 -3.15
N LEU A 408 16.61 -13.15 -2.58
CA LEU A 408 17.36 -12.17 -3.34
C LEU A 408 18.55 -12.77 -4.12
N GLU A 409 19.15 -13.87 -3.63
CA GLU A 409 20.18 -14.61 -4.37
C GLU A 409 19.67 -15.20 -5.68
N THR A 410 18.37 -15.39 -5.84
CA THR A 410 17.80 -15.84 -7.12
C THR A 410 17.85 -14.77 -8.21
N HIS A 411 17.97 -13.49 -7.84
CA HIS A 411 17.90 -12.31 -8.71
C HIS A 411 16.65 -12.29 -9.60
N THR A 412 15.56 -12.92 -9.16
CA THR A 412 14.25 -12.84 -9.84
C THR A 412 13.56 -11.52 -9.58
N LEU A 413 13.91 -10.87 -8.48
CA LEU A 413 13.50 -9.52 -8.13
C LEU A 413 14.74 -8.74 -7.65
N ILE A 414 14.99 -7.60 -8.26
CA ILE A 414 16.13 -6.73 -7.95
C ILE A 414 15.59 -5.45 -7.33
N PRO A 415 15.69 -5.26 -6.00
CA PRO A 415 15.28 -4.03 -5.33
C PRO A 415 16.14 -2.84 -5.79
N LEU A 416 15.50 -1.68 -5.91
CA LEU A 416 16.13 -0.45 -6.40
C LEU A 416 16.07 0.68 -5.39
N LEU A 417 14.85 1.14 -5.08
CA LEU A 417 14.58 2.29 -4.22
C LEU A 417 13.33 2.06 -3.39
N TYR A 418 13.33 2.53 -2.15
CA TYR A 418 12.11 2.77 -1.40
C TYR A 418 11.66 4.21 -1.55
N LEU A 419 10.41 4.41 -1.94
CA LEU A 419 9.80 5.72 -2.20
C LEU A 419 8.70 6.02 -1.17
N PRO A 420 8.57 7.27 -0.71
CA PRO A 420 7.43 7.68 0.07
C PRO A 420 6.19 7.86 -0.82
N ARG A 421 5.01 7.76 -0.21
CA ARG A 421 3.75 8.23 -0.79
C ARG A 421 3.41 9.59 -0.20
N ALA A 422 2.97 10.52 -1.03
CA ALA A 422 2.66 11.86 -0.58
C ALA A 422 1.41 12.42 -1.25
N TYR A 423 0.73 13.28 -0.52
CA TYR A 423 -0.47 13.97 -0.96
C TYR A 423 -0.37 15.44 -0.61
N ALA A 424 -0.83 16.32 -1.51
CA ALA A 424 -1.08 17.70 -1.19
C ALA A 424 -2.55 17.87 -0.79
N VAL A 425 -2.79 18.64 0.26
CA VAL A 425 -4.07 18.71 0.95
C VAL A 425 -4.54 20.14 1.08
N SER A 426 -5.80 20.41 0.77
CA SER A 426 -6.41 21.74 0.93
C SER A 426 -6.54 22.14 2.40
N GLY A 427 -6.48 23.43 2.67
CA GLY A 427 -6.57 23.97 4.03
C GLY A 427 -7.90 23.69 4.75
N ARG A 428 -8.93 23.19 4.05
CA ARG A 428 -10.21 22.83 4.66
C ARG A 428 -10.29 21.39 5.17
N VAL A 429 -9.38 20.49 4.75
CA VAL A 429 -9.35 19.09 5.21
C VAL A 429 -8.76 19.00 6.60
N ARG A 430 -9.39 18.26 7.49
CA ARG A 430 -8.96 17.98 8.86
C ARG A 430 -8.90 16.48 9.12
N ASP A 431 -8.04 16.10 10.06
CA ASP A 431 -7.89 14.74 10.59
C ASP A 431 -7.49 13.68 9.55
N LEU A 432 -7.02 14.08 8.36
CA LEU A 432 -6.46 13.17 7.38
C LEU A 432 -5.17 12.55 7.91
N ARG A 433 -5.10 11.23 7.86
CA ARG A 433 -3.92 10.44 8.23
C ARG A 433 -3.60 9.44 7.13
N LEU A 434 -2.36 8.95 7.12
CA LEU A 434 -1.95 7.85 6.24
C LEU A 434 -1.89 6.54 7.03
N SER A 435 -2.22 5.45 6.36
CA SER A 435 -2.01 4.09 6.84
C SER A 435 -0.53 3.72 6.84
N ALA A 436 -0.19 2.56 7.38
CA ALA A 436 1.17 2.01 7.32
C ALA A 436 1.68 1.80 5.87
N SER A 437 0.77 1.60 4.91
CA SER A 437 1.07 1.51 3.48
C SER A 437 1.14 2.87 2.76
N GLY A 438 0.96 3.98 3.48
CA GLY A 438 0.93 5.33 2.92
C GLY A 438 -0.37 5.70 2.21
N SER A 439 -1.43 4.91 2.33
CA SER A 439 -2.74 5.23 1.75
C SER A 439 -3.54 6.16 2.67
N PRO A 440 -4.34 7.11 2.14
CA PRO A 440 -5.12 8.02 2.95
C PRO A 440 -6.26 7.30 3.68
N LEU A 441 -6.40 7.58 4.97
CA LEU A 441 -7.49 7.08 5.81
C LEU A 441 -8.62 8.11 5.81
N LEU A 442 -9.67 7.84 5.06
CA LEU A 442 -10.72 8.81 4.72
C LEU A 442 -11.95 8.75 5.64
N ALA A 443 -12.10 7.68 6.43
CA ALA A 443 -13.28 7.48 7.28
C ALA A 443 -13.48 8.58 8.35
N ASP A 444 -12.38 9.09 8.91
CA ASP A 444 -12.37 10.09 9.99
C ASP A 444 -12.16 11.52 9.47
N VAL A 445 -12.07 11.72 8.16
CA VAL A 445 -11.83 13.05 7.59
C VAL A 445 -13.04 13.94 7.78
N SER A 446 -12.80 15.17 8.23
CA SER A 446 -13.81 16.21 8.29
C SER A 446 -13.41 17.44 7.46
N LEU A 447 -14.38 18.23 7.07
CA LEU A 447 -14.18 19.45 6.32
C LEU A 447 -14.50 20.66 7.22
N GLN A 448 -13.64 21.67 7.15
CA GLN A 448 -13.89 22.96 7.77
C GLN A 448 -14.32 23.92 6.67
N ASP A 449 -15.34 24.74 6.95
CA ASP A 449 -15.73 25.81 6.03
C ASP A 449 -14.55 26.73 5.75
N ALA A 450 -14.41 27.15 4.51
CA ALA A 450 -13.41 28.15 4.14
C ALA A 450 -13.72 29.44 4.91
N GLN A 451 -12.77 29.88 5.75
CA GLN A 451 -12.85 31.17 6.42
C GLN A 451 -12.68 32.30 5.44
#